data_7241155de130e80f3243bc00cc18b33d
#
_entry.id   7241155de130e80f3243bc00cc18b33d
#
_cell.length_a   1.000
_cell.length_b   1.000
_cell.length_c   1.000
_cell.angle_alpha   90.00
_cell.angle_beta   90.00
_cell.angle_gamma   90.00
#
_symmetry.space_group_name_H-M   'P 1'
#
loop_
_entity.id
_entity.type
_entity.pdbx_description
1 polymer ?
#
loop_
_entity_poly.entity_id
_entity_poly.type
_entity_poly.pdbx_seq_one_letter_code
_entity_poly.pdbx_strand_id
1 'polypeptide(L)'
;MNGYRTIAHESEIEIVIKKSRFIGYAFLVSSAEEANEKLAALRKRQWDASHHCSAYVLGADKQLQKYSDDGEPQGTAGMPILQVLHHKDVTNTMVVVVRYFGGVLLGAGG
;
A
#
# COMPACT_ATOMS: atom_id res chain seq x y z
N MET A 1 23.70 14.98 12.15
CA MET A 1 22.99 14.81 10.96
C MET A 1 21.52 14.59 11.21
N ASN A 2 20.81 15.28 10.55
CA ASN A 2 19.40 15.27 10.77
C ASN A 2 18.68 14.62 9.63
N GLY A 3 19.25 13.58 9.16
CA GLY A 3 18.64 12.85 8.10
C GLY A 3 17.41 12.12 8.53
N TYR A 4 16.78 11.53 7.59
CA TYR A 4 15.59 10.73 7.80
C TYR A 4 15.80 9.40 7.08
N ARG A 5 14.96 8.44 7.44
CA ARG A 5 15.02 7.11 6.86
C ARG A 5 13.97 6.96 5.78
N THR A 6 14.37 6.30 4.72
CA THR A 6 13.43 5.88 3.69
C THR A 6 13.83 4.48 3.25
N ILE A 7 13.02 3.86 2.39
CA ILE A 7 13.36 2.53 1.89
C ILE A 7 14.55 2.63 0.93
N ALA A 8 15.36 1.58 0.90
CA ALA A 8 16.54 1.56 0.06
C ALA A 8 16.19 1.46 -1.42
N HIS A 9 15.11 0.75 -1.73
CA HIS A 9 14.68 0.54 -3.11
C HIS A 9 13.22 0.13 -3.10
N GLU A 10 12.59 0.26 -4.25
CA GLU A 10 11.21 -0.17 -4.42
C GLU A 10 11.16 -1.70 -4.48
N SER A 11 10.07 -2.27 -4.02
CA SER A 11 9.96 -3.72 -3.94
C SER A 11 8.51 -4.17 -4.06
N GLU A 12 8.37 -5.47 -4.30
CA GLU A 12 7.08 -6.10 -4.47
C GLU A 12 7.15 -7.47 -3.80
N ILE A 13 6.06 -7.85 -3.10
CA ILE A 13 5.97 -9.16 -2.46
C ILE A 13 4.54 -9.68 -2.59
N GLU A 14 4.41 -10.97 -2.80
CA GLU A 14 3.10 -11.60 -2.91
C GLU A 14 2.91 -12.63 -1.80
N ILE A 15 1.73 -12.61 -1.15
CA ILE A 15 1.38 -13.53 -0.08
C ILE A 15 -0.02 -14.05 -0.34
N VAL A 16 -0.23 -15.35 -0.14
CA VAL A 16 -1.55 -15.96 -0.25
C VAL A 16 -1.97 -16.45 1.13
N ILE A 17 -3.12 -15.99 1.61
CA ILE A 17 -3.66 -16.39 2.90
C ILE A 17 -5.13 -16.72 2.71
N LYS A 18 -5.52 -17.95 3.04
CA LYS A 18 -6.91 -18.40 2.99
C LYS A 18 -7.56 -18.06 1.65
N LYS A 19 -6.87 -18.35 0.57
CA LYS A 19 -7.32 -18.11 -0.81
C LYS A 19 -7.39 -16.65 -1.21
N SER A 20 -7.08 -15.72 -0.32
CA SER A 20 -6.89 -14.33 -0.71
C SER A 20 -5.43 -14.12 -1.09
N ARG A 21 -5.24 -13.40 -2.18
CA ARG A 21 -3.92 -13.09 -2.68
C ARG A 21 -3.65 -11.63 -2.39
N PHE A 22 -2.52 -11.37 -1.75
CA PHE A 22 -2.11 -10.01 -1.40
C PHE A 22 -0.80 -9.71 -2.10
N ILE A 23 -0.73 -8.57 -2.78
CA ILE A 23 0.50 -8.12 -3.40
C ILE A 23 0.85 -6.79 -2.78
N GLY A 24 1.97 -6.74 -2.08
CA GLY A 24 2.45 -5.51 -1.45
C GLY A 24 3.49 -4.85 -2.32
N TYR A 25 3.35 -3.55 -2.48
CA TYR A 25 4.28 -2.71 -3.23
C TYR A 25 4.80 -1.62 -2.33
N ALA A 26 6.09 -1.42 -2.33
CA ALA A 26 6.71 -0.31 -1.60
C ALA A 26 7.36 0.63 -2.61
N PHE A 27 7.01 1.90 -2.54
CA PHE A 27 7.48 2.91 -3.47
C PHE A 27 8.18 4.05 -2.74
N LEU A 28 9.18 4.62 -3.39
CA LEU A 28 9.75 5.88 -2.99
C LEU A 28 8.89 6.98 -3.58
N VAL A 29 8.39 7.87 -2.73
CA VAL A 29 7.55 8.98 -3.18
C VAL A 29 7.99 10.25 -2.47
N SER A 30 7.93 11.37 -3.15
CA SER A 30 8.34 12.65 -2.57
C SER A 30 7.19 13.64 -2.47
N SER A 31 6.01 13.30 -2.98
CA SER A 31 4.86 14.18 -2.94
C SER A 31 3.57 13.38 -2.95
N ALA A 32 2.49 14.02 -2.52
CA ALA A 32 1.18 13.40 -2.58
C ALA A 32 0.77 13.12 -4.03
N GLU A 33 1.16 13.99 -4.94
CA GLU A 33 0.88 13.78 -6.36
C GLU A 33 1.55 12.52 -6.87
N GLU A 34 2.82 12.34 -6.53
CA GLU A 34 3.55 11.15 -6.94
C GLU A 34 2.92 9.89 -6.35
N ALA A 35 2.53 9.95 -5.08
CA ALA A 35 1.86 8.83 -4.44
C ALA A 35 0.57 8.48 -5.18
N ASN A 36 -0.23 9.47 -5.52
CA ASN A 36 -1.47 9.25 -6.24
C ASN A 36 -1.23 8.67 -7.63
N GLU A 37 -0.17 9.08 -8.30
CA GLU A 37 0.18 8.53 -9.60
C GLU A 37 0.54 7.05 -9.52
N LYS A 38 1.30 6.68 -8.49
CA LYS A 38 1.66 5.28 -8.28
C LYS A 38 0.43 4.43 -8.02
N LEU A 39 -0.47 4.95 -7.19
CA LEU A 39 -1.70 4.25 -6.87
C LEU A 39 -2.59 4.10 -8.10
N ALA A 40 -2.72 5.16 -8.89
CA ALA A 40 -3.52 5.13 -10.11
C ALA A 40 -2.98 4.11 -11.11
N ALA A 41 -1.67 4.03 -11.24
CA ALA A 41 -1.05 3.06 -12.14
C ALA A 41 -1.35 1.63 -11.71
N LEU A 42 -1.33 1.35 -10.40
CA LEU A 42 -1.68 0.04 -9.89
C LEU A 42 -3.15 -0.28 -10.10
N ARG A 43 -4.04 0.69 -9.87
CA ARG A 43 -5.47 0.51 -10.10
C ARG A 43 -5.75 0.16 -11.55
N LYS A 44 -5.02 0.77 -12.45
CA LYS A 44 -5.18 0.51 -13.88
C LYS A 44 -4.63 -0.87 -14.26
N ARG A 45 -3.44 -1.19 -13.77
CA ARG A 45 -2.77 -2.44 -14.10
C ARG A 45 -3.49 -3.64 -13.46
N GLN A 46 -3.98 -3.46 -12.26
CA GLN A 46 -4.66 -4.51 -11.49
C GLN A 46 -6.10 -4.10 -11.21
N TRP A 47 -6.79 -3.72 -12.27
CA TRP A 47 -8.16 -3.20 -12.19
C TRP A 47 -9.15 -4.23 -11.64
N ASP A 48 -8.83 -5.51 -11.77
CA ASP A 48 -9.70 -6.59 -11.32
C ASP A 48 -9.50 -6.98 -9.86
N ALA A 49 -8.60 -6.32 -9.17
CA ALA A 49 -8.41 -6.58 -7.75
C ALA A 49 -9.61 -6.08 -6.94
N SER A 50 -9.85 -6.73 -5.81
CA SER A 50 -10.94 -6.35 -4.93
C SER A 50 -10.68 -5.01 -4.25
N HIS A 51 -9.46 -4.80 -3.77
CA HIS A 51 -9.10 -3.57 -3.06
C HIS A 51 -7.65 -3.19 -3.34
N HIS A 52 -7.39 -1.88 -3.31
CA HIS A 52 -6.03 -1.30 -3.43
C HIS A 52 -5.81 -0.42 -2.20
N CYS A 53 -5.48 -1.04 -1.08
CA CYS A 53 -5.28 -0.30 0.17
C CYS A 53 -3.92 0.34 0.17
N SER A 54 -3.79 1.49 0.82
CA SER A 54 -2.52 2.21 0.76
C SER A 54 -2.29 3.07 2.00
N ALA A 55 -1.03 3.43 2.18
CA ALA A 55 -0.63 4.45 3.15
C ALA A 55 0.68 5.05 2.69
N TYR A 56 0.88 6.33 3.03
CA TYR A 56 2.17 6.96 2.78
C TYR A 56 2.52 7.95 3.87
N VAL A 57 3.81 8.19 4.00
CA VAL A 57 4.37 9.18 4.92
C VAL A 57 5.35 10.02 4.09
N LEU A 58 5.20 11.33 4.18
CA LEU A 58 6.01 12.26 3.40
C LEU A 58 6.63 13.31 4.30
N GLY A 59 7.78 13.80 3.87
CA GLY A 59 8.46 14.92 4.50
C GLY A 59 9.47 14.46 5.55
N ALA A 60 10.52 15.26 5.73
CA ALA A 60 11.56 14.94 6.69
C ALA A 60 11.00 14.78 8.11
N ASP A 61 9.96 15.55 8.42
CA ASP A 61 9.30 15.49 9.73
C ASP A 61 8.10 14.56 9.74
N LYS A 62 7.84 13.83 8.64
CA LYS A 62 6.68 12.94 8.53
C LYS A 62 5.36 13.68 8.74
N GLN A 63 5.32 14.95 8.36
CA GLN A 63 4.16 15.77 8.65
C GLN A 63 2.97 15.49 7.75
N LEU A 64 3.16 14.83 6.62
CA LEU A 64 2.06 14.48 5.74
C LEU A 64 1.90 12.97 5.71
N GLN A 65 0.78 12.49 6.23
CA GLN A 65 0.51 11.07 6.31
C GLN A 65 -0.91 10.81 5.86
N LYS A 66 -1.11 9.73 5.14
CA LYS A 66 -2.43 9.40 4.65
C LYS A 66 -2.56 7.90 4.48
N TYR A 67 -3.78 7.40 4.64
CA TYR A 67 -4.06 6.00 4.35
C TYR A 67 -5.43 5.87 3.69
N SER A 68 -5.64 4.74 3.04
CA SER A 68 -6.92 4.43 2.41
C SER A 68 -7.22 2.95 2.59
N ASP A 69 -8.42 2.65 3.04
CA ASP A 69 -8.91 1.28 3.17
C ASP A 69 -9.49 0.78 1.84
N ASP A 70 -9.79 1.67 0.93
CA ASP A 70 -10.31 1.37 -0.40
C ASP A 70 -11.45 0.34 -0.38
N GLY A 71 -12.44 0.59 0.47
CA GLY A 71 -13.62 -0.27 0.54
C GLY A 71 -13.52 -1.42 1.52
N GLU A 72 -12.36 -1.69 2.10
CA GLU A 72 -12.28 -2.61 3.22
C GLU A 72 -12.91 -1.93 4.45
N PRO A 73 -13.30 -2.69 5.46
CA PRO A 73 -13.87 -2.06 6.66
C PRO A 73 -12.94 -1.01 7.25
N GLN A 74 -13.52 0.08 7.73
CA GLN A 74 -12.77 1.23 8.19
C GLN A 74 -11.71 0.84 9.22
N GLY A 75 -10.48 1.31 9.00
CA GLY A 75 -9.38 1.08 9.92
C GLY A 75 -8.74 -0.29 9.86
N THR A 76 -9.18 -1.17 8.96
CA THR A 76 -8.70 -2.55 8.95
C THR A 76 -7.63 -2.83 7.92
N ALA A 77 -7.37 -1.91 7.01
CA ALA A 77 -6.40 -2.15 5.95
C ALA A 77 -5.37 -1.04 5.84
N GLY A 78 -5.80 0.18 5.56
CA GLY A 78 -4.86 1.29 5.37
C GLY A 78 -4.15 1.69 6.64
N MET A 79 -4.87 1.74 7.77
CA MET A 79 -4.25 2.11 9.03
C MET A 79 -3.15 1.14 9.47
N PRO A 80 -3.34 -0.19 9.37
CA PRO A 80 -2.24 -1.10 9.67
C PRO A 80 -1.00 -0.87 8.80
N ILE A 81 -1.20 -0.51 7.53
CA ILE A 81 -0.06 -0.20 6.65
C ILE A 81 0.66 1.04 7.18
N LEU A 82 -0.10 2.08 7.54
CA LEU A 82 0.48 3.30 8.07
C LEU A 82 1.26 3.02 9.36
N GLN A 83 0.70 2.17 10.23
CA GLN A 83 1.37 1.79 11.46
C GLN A 83 2.70 1.09 11.21
N VAL A 84 2.77 0.26 10.17
CA VAL A 84 4.03 -0.38 9.80
C VAL A 84 5.06 0.66 9.39
N LEU A 85 4.64 1.66 8.59
CA LEU A 85 5.55 2.73 8.19
C LEU A 85 6.07 3.51 9.38
N HIS A 86 5.19 3.79 10.35
CA HIS A 86 5.60 4.44 11.59
C HIS A 86 6.56 3.58 12.39
N HIS A 87 6.25 2.30 12.50
CA HIS A 87 7.09 1.38 13.27
C HIS A 87 8.48 1.25 12.67
N LYS A 88 8.57 1.28 11.35
CA LYS A 88 9.84 1.21 10.65
C LYS A 88 10.56 2.56 10.64
N ASP A 89 9.88 3.62 11.06
CA ASP A 89 10.45 4.96 11.14
C ASP A 89 10.97 5.45 9.79
N VAL A 90 10.17 5.25 8.75
CA VAL A 90 10.54 5.68 7.39
C VAL A 90 9.63 6.82 6.95
N THR A 91 10.15 7.61 6.00
CA THR A 91 9.37 8.66 5.37
C THR A 91 9.63 8.64 3.86
N ASN A 92 8.89 9.47 3.13
CA ASN A 92 8.96 9.52 1.67
C ASN A 92 8.74 8.14 1.06
N THR A 93 7.80 7.42 1.67
CA THR A 93 7.51 6.03 1.33
C THR A 93 6.02 5.83 1.24
N MET A 94 5.59 5.09 0.23
CA MET A 94 4.21 4.63 0.12
C MET A 94 4.21 3.12 0.01
N VAL A 95 3.25 2.49 0.69
CA VAL A 95 2.99 1.07 0.54
C VAL A 95 1.58 0.89 0.06
N VAL A 96 1.40 0.05 -0.95
CA VAL A 96 0.09 -0.32 -1.47
C VAL A 96 -0.05 -1.83 -1.32
N VAL A 97 -1.19 -2.27 -0.78
CA VAL A 97 -1.50 -3.69 -0.70
C VAL A 97 -2.71 -3.95 -1.58
N VAL A 98 -2.49 -4.69 -2.64
CA VAL A 98 -3.53 -5.07 -3.60
C VAL A 98 -4.06 -6.43 -3.19
N ARG A 99 -5.36 -6.54 -3.00
CA ARG A 99 -5.96 -7.77 -2.56
C ARG A 99 -6.89 -8.33 -3.63
N TYR A 100 -6.69 -9.60 -3.94
CA TYR A 100 -7.59 -10.38 -4.76
C TYR A 100 -8.35 -11.33 -3.85
N PHE A 101 -9.64 -11.12 -3.79
CA PHE A 101 -10.50 -11.91 -2.93
C PHE A 101 -10.79 -13.23 -3.63
N GLY A 102 -9.91 -14.18 -3.47
CA GLY A 102 -9.87 -15.33 -4.35
C GLY A 102 -10.87 -16.44 -4.09
N GLY A 103 -11.34 -16.57 -2.86
CA GLY A 103 -12.11 -17.74 -2.52
C GLY A 103 -13.36 -17.90 -3.37
N VAL A 104 -14.19 -16.89 -3.38
CA VAL A 104 -15.47 -16.96 -4.09
C VAL A 104 -15.27 -16.90 -5.59
N LEU A 105 -14.46 -15.94 -6.03
CA LEU A 105 -14.27 -15.75 -7.46
C LEU A 105 -13.58 -16.93 -8.09
N LEU A 106 -12.59 -17.47 -7.44
CA LEU A 106 -11.90 -18.64 -7.95
C LEU A 106 -12.83 -19.85 -7.99
N GLY A 107 -13.64 -19.99 -6.97
CA GLY A 107 -14.61 -21.06 -6.97
C GLY A 107 -15.64 -20.91 -8.07
N ALA A 108 -16.04 -19.71 -8.35
CA ALA A 108 -17.01 -19.42 -9.39
C ALA A 108 -16.38 -19.42 -10.77
N GLY A 109 -15.21 -18.88 -10.86
CA GLY A 109 -14.56 -18.73 -12.15
C GLY A 109 -13.60 -19.85 -12.45
N GLY A 110 -13.35 -20.60 -11.48
CA GLY A 110 -12.42 -21.68 -11.58
C GLY A 110 -12.76 -22.82 -12.09
#